data_249905829fc7a5ff3ff2af19e65a9b8b
#
_entry.id   249905829fc7a5ff3ff2af19e65a9b8b
#
_cell.length_a   1.000
_cell.length_b   1.000
_cell.length_c   1.000
_cell.angle_alpha   90.00
_cell.angle_beta   90.00
_cell.angle_gamma   90.00
#
_symmetry.space_group_name_H-M   'P 1'
#
loop_
_entity.id
_entity.type
_entity.pdbx_description
1 polymer ?
#
loop_
_entity_poly.entity_id
_entity_poly.type
_entity_poly.pdbx_seq_one_letter_code
_entity_poly.pdbx_strand_id
1 'polypeptide(L)'
;MARLRITAAGYTFFAETHPEAPKTVEAFLKLLPYRQKVIHVRWSGEGVWVPLGEFQLGVGFENHTSHPSVGDILFYPGGYSETEIILAYGSCCFASKMGQLAGNHFLTITEGKENLRALGVKVLWEGAQEIVFEAA
;
A
#
# COMPACT_ATOMS: atom_id res chain seq x y z
N MET A 1 -1.68 16.43 -9.40
CA MET A 1 -1.47 15.09 -8.84
C MET A 1 -0.73 14.23 -9.85
N ALA A 2 0.12 13.35 -9.38
CA ALA A 2 0.82 12.41 -10.25
C ALA A 2 0.04 11.11 -10.37
N ARG A 3 0.30 10.40 -11.45
CA ARG A 3 -0.33 9.10 -11.72
C ARG A 3 0.75 8.04 -11.78
N LEU A 4 0.48 6.90 -11.15
CA LEU A 4 1.41 5.77 -11.14
C LEU A 4 0.76 4.56 -11.79
N ARG A 5 1.60 3.72 -12.39
CA ARG A 5 1.20 2.38 -12.82
C ARG A 5 1.71 1.39 -11.76
N ILE A 6 0.83 0.51 -11.34
CA ILE A 6 1.17 -0.53 -10.36
C ILE A 6 0.91 -1.88 -11.04
N THR A 7 1.94 -2.71 -11.10
CA THR A 7 1.81 -4.08 -11.60
C THR A 7 2.01 -5.01 -10.42
N ALA A 8 1.02 -5.83 -10.13
CA ALA A 8 1.08 -6.73 -8.98
C ALA A 8 0.48 -8.09 -9.36
N ALA A 9 1.24 -9.16 -9.16
CA ALA A 9 0.81 -10.54 -9.43
C ALA A 9 0.24 -10.73 -10.84
N GLY A 10 0.74 -9.97 -11.82
CA GLY A 10 0.29 -10.03 -13.21
C GLY A 10 -0.89 -9.12 -13.54
N TYR A 11 -1.44 -8.40 -12.56
CA TYR A 11 -2.51 -7.43 -12.79
C TYR A 11 -1.92 -6.02 -12.87
N THR A 12 -2.55 -5.17 -13.69
CA THR A 12 -2.13 -3.77 -13.84
C THR A 12 -3.21 -2.85 -13.28
N PHE A 13 -2.75 -1.91 -12.47
CA PHE A 13 -3.60 -0.89 -11.85
C PHE A 13 -2.99 0.48 -12.12
N PHE A 14 -3.83 1.52 -12.11
CA PHE A 14 -3.36 2.89 -12.11
C PHE A 14 -3.85 3.57 -10.84
N ALA A 15 -2.99 4.39 -10.27
CA ALA A 15 -3.26 5.08 -9.02
C ALA A 15 -2.93 6.56 -9.16
N GLU A 16 -3.59 7.37 -8.36
CA GLU A 16 -3.31 8.80 -8.27
C GLU A 16 -2.78 9.12 -6.88
N THR A 17 -1.85 10.07 -6.83
CA THR A 17 -1.30 10.56 -5.57
C THR A 17 -2.34 11.41 -4.84
N HIS A 18 -2.30 11.37 -3.50
CA HIS A 18 -3.24 12.10 -2.68
C HIS A 18 -2.67 13.47 -2.29
N PRO A 19 -3.39 14.58 -2.53
CA PRO A 19 -2.89 15.92 -2.23
C PRO A 19 -2.67 16.21 -0.75
N GLU A 20 -3.32 15.45 0.13
CA GLU A 20 -3.19 15.63 1.59
C GLU A 20 -1.99 14.90 2.19
N ALA A 21 -1.23 14.15 1.38
CA ALA A 21 -0.01 13.49 1.81
C ALA A 21 1.20 13.91 0.97
N PRO A 22 1.47 15.22 0.87
CA PRO A 22 2.48 15.72 -0.09
C PRO A 22 3.89 15.27 0.24
N LYS A 23 4.26 15.16 1.50
CA LYS A 23 5.61 14.75 1.89
C LYS A 23 5.84 13.28 1.60
N THR A 24 4.86 12.45 1.89
CA THR A 24 4.91 11.02 1.62
C THR A 24 5.00 10.77 0.12
N VAL A 25 4.15 11.45 -0.67
CA VAL A 25 4.15 11.35 -2.13
C VAL A 25 5.51 11.76 -2.69
N GLU A 26 6.03 12.94 -2.30
CA GLU A 26 7.31 13.42 -2.80
C GLU A 26 8.44 12.43 -2.52
N ALA A 27 8.52 11.92 -1.30
CA ALA A 27 9.55 10.98 -0.91
C ALA A 27 9.41 9.65 -1.67
N PHE A 28 8.17 9.16 -1.82
CA PHE A 28 7.92 7.89 -2.51
C PHE A 28 8.23 7.97 -4.00
N LEU A 29 7.89 9.08 -4.65
CA LEU A 29 8.16 9.25 -6.09
C LEU A 29 9.66 9.17 -6.41
N LYS A 30 10.52 9.52 -5.47
CA LYS A 30 11.97 9.40 -5.65
C LYS A 30 12.47 7.96 -5.67
N LEU A 31 11.66 7.01 -5.21
CA LEU A 31 12.03 5.60 -5.21
C LEU A 31 11.70 4.90 -6.53
N LEU A 32 10.92 5.53 -7.40
CA LEU A 32 10.44 4.89 -8.63
C LEU A 32 11.55 4.68 -9.66
N PRO A 33 11.56 3.58 -10.41
CA PRO A 33 10.68 2.43 -10.26
C PRO A 33 10.97 1.66 -8.98
N TYR A 34 9.93 1.28 -8.26
CA TYR A 34 10.06 0.63 -6.96
C TYR A 34 9.50 -0.78 -7.03
N ARG A 35 10.38 -1.77 -6.90
CA ARG A 35 10.06 -3.19 -7.02
C ARG A 35 10.16 -3.84 -5.66
N GLN A 36 9.08 -4.47 -5.23
CA GLN A 36 8.99 -5.14 -3.94
C GLN A 36 8.14 -6.39 -4.07
N LYS A 37 7.84 -7.04 -2.95
CA LYS A 37 6.92 -8.16 -2.89
C LYS A 37 5.79 -7.83 -1.93
N VAL A 38 4.59 -8.31 -2.26
CA VAL A 38 3.44 -8.22 -1.36
C VAL A 38 3.11 -9.60 -0.81
N ILE A 39 2.69 -9.62 0.43
CA ILE A 39 2.13 -10.81 1.08
C ILE A 39 0.76 -10.44 1.64
N HIS A 40 -0.03 -11.44 2.00
CA HIS A 40 -1.35 -11.17 2.55
C HIS A 40 -1.23 -10.70 4.00
N VAL A 41 -2.07 -9.73 4.38
CA VAL A 41 -2.13 -9.27 5.77
C VAL A 41 -2.63 -10.39 6.68
N ARG A 42 -2.27 -10.32 7.96
CA ARG A 42 -2.72 -11.30 8.95
C ARG A 42 -3.67 -10.68 9.99
N TRP A 43 -3.58 -9.37 10.18
CA TRP A 43 -4.26 -8.69 11.28
C TRP A 43 -5.29 -7.66 10.82
N SER A 44 -5.22 -7.27 9.53
CA SER A 44 -6.00 -6.14 9.02
C SER A 44 -7.28 -6.53 8.29
N GLY A 45 -7.45 -7.81 7.93
CA GLY A 45 -8.60 -8.25 7.16
C GLY A 45 -8.26 -8.52 5.71
N GLU A 46 -8.89 -7.81 4.77
CA GLU A 46 -8.72 -8.03 3.34
C GLU A 46 -7.77 -7.00 2.74
N GLY A 47 -6.49 -7.29 2.84
CA GLY A 47 -5.43 -6.45 2.30
C GLY A 47 -4.19 -7.24 1.95
N VAL A 48 -3.31 -6.60 1.19
CA VAL A 48 -1.96 -7.09 0.90
C VAL A 48 -0.98 -6.01 1.33
N TRP A 49 0.23 -6.39 1.73
CA TRP A 49 1.18 -5.43 2.25
C TRP A 49 2.61 -5.73 1.83
N VAL A 50 3.42 -4.68 1.78
CA VAL A 50 4.84 -4.75 1.51
C VAL A 50 5.56 -4.55 2.83
N PRO A 51 6.17 -5.60 3.40
CA PRO A 51 6.97 -5.44 4.61
C PRO A 51 8.29 -4.76 4.28
N LEU A 52 8.61 -3.69 5.01
CA LEU A 52 9.81 -2.89 4.76
C LEU A 52 10.77 -2.88 5.95
N GLY A 53 10.42 -3.57 7.04
CA GLY A 53 11.31 -3.67 8.20
C GLY A 53 11.69 -2.32 8.78
N GLU A 54 12.98 -2.04 8.82
CA GLU A 54 13.52 -0.81 9.40
C GLU A 54 13.72 0.32 8.39
N PHE A 55 13.20 0.15 7.17
CA PHE A 55 13.33 1.19 6.14
C PHE A 55 12.72 2.51 6.61
N GLN A 56 13.43 3.61 6.36
CA GLN A 56 12.98 4.95 6.71
C GLN A 56 12.76 5.76 5.45
N LEU A 57 11.49 6.14 5.21
CA LEU A 57 11.17 7.02 4.08
C LEU A 57 11.52 8.49 4.42
N GLY A 58 11.65 8.78 5.71
CA GLY A 58 11.99 10.13 6.16
C GLY A 58 10.79 11.05 6.33
N VAL A 59 9.60 10.46 6.50
CA VAL A 59 8.36 11.24 6.71
C VAL A 59 7.71 10.85 8.03
N GLY A 60 6.95 11.79 8.59
CA GLY A 60 6.08 11.52 9.74
C GLY A 60 4.67 11.19 9.27
N PHE A 61 3.72 11.25 10.19
CA PHE A 61 2.32 11.01 9.86
C PHE A 61 1.69 12.23 9.20
N GLU A 62 0.94 11.99 8.13
CA GLU A 62 0.11 12.98 7.46
C GLU A 62 -1.02 12.24 6.77
N ASN A 63 -2.23 12.81 6.78
CA ASN A 63 -3.41 12.19 6.15
C ASN A 63 -3.58 10.72 6.54
N HIS A 64 -3.25 10.38 7.79
CA HIS A 64 -3.21 9.00 8.23
C HIS A 64 -4.59 8.50 8.66
N THR A 65 -4.84 7.22 8.39
CA THR A 65 -6.09 6.56 8.72
C THR A 65 -5.83 5.10 9.08
N SER A 66 -6.72 4.54 9.90
CA SER A 66 -6.74 3.10 10.18
C SER A 66 -7.77 2.37 9.31
N HIS A 67 -8.57 3.11 8.54
CA HIS A 67 -9.72 2.55 7.82
C HIS A 67 -9.63 2.85 6.32
N PRO A 68 -8.72 2.18 5.59
CA PRO A 68 -8.64 2.38 4.15
C PRO A 68 -9.89 1.82 3.46
N SER A 69 -10.33 2.52 2.42
CA SER A 69 -11.34 2.01 1.50
C SER A 69 -10.67 1.13 0.45
N VAL A 70 -11.46 0.35 -0.28
CA VAL A 70 -10.95 -0.51 -1.35
C VAL A 70 -10.15 0.32 -2.36
N GLY A 71 -8.92 -0.08 -2.60
CA GLY A 71 -8.02 0.61 -3.52
C GLY A 71 -7.15 1.69 -2.87
N ASP A 72 -7.37 2.01 -1.61
CA ASP A 72 -6.49 2.94 -0.89
C ASP A 72 -5.17 2.27 -0.55
N ILE A 73 -4.09 3.02 -0.69
CA ILE A 73 -2.75 2.56 -0.36
C ILE A 73 -2.20 3.48 0.73
N LEU A 74 -1.79 2.87 1.84
CA LEU A 74 -1.28 3.59 2.99
C LEU A 74 0.21 3.30 3.18
N PHE A 75 0.97 4.33 3.55
CA PHE A 75 2.37 4.18 3.96
C PHE A 75 2.46 4.36 5.47
N TYR A 76 2.91 3.31 6.15
CA TYR A 76 3.15 3.37 7.59
C TYR A 76 4.64 3.66 7.83
N PRO A 77 4.98 4.83 8.41
CA PRO A 77 6.39 5.24 8.54
C PRO A 77 7.18 4.50 9.60
N GLY A 78 6.59 3.55 10.30
CA GLY A 78 7.30 2.80 11.34
C GLY A 78 7.16 3.41 12.72
N GLY A 79 7.91 2.87 13.65
CA GLY A 79 7.95 3.33 15.04
C GLY A 79 7.36 2.32 16.00
N TYR A 80 6.06 2.11 15.97
CA TYR A 80 5.40 1.15 16.85
C TYR A 80 5.51 -0.28 16.29
N SER A 81 5.40 -0.43 14.99
CA SER A 81 5.57 -1.68 14.27
C SER A 81 6.53 -1.42 13.11
N GLU A 82 6.85 -2.42 12.29
CA GLU A 82 7.75 -2.21 11.16
C GLU A 82 7.13 -1.32 10.09
N THR A 83 7.99 -0.63 9.34
CA THR A 83 7.58 0.17 8.19
C THR A 83 6.90 -0.73 7.15
N GLU A 84 5.82 -0.25 6.56
CA GLU A 84 5.08 -1.02 5.56
C GLU A 84 4.22 -0.18 4.64
N ILE A 85 3.84 -0.79 3.51
CA ILE A 85 2.83 -0.25 2.61
C ILE A 85 1.68 -1.25 2.62
N ILE A 86 0.44 -0.78 2.80
CA ILE A 86 -0.73 -1.64 2.77
C ILE A 86 -1.69 -1.20 1.66
N LEU A 87 -2.25 -2.17 0.95
CA LEU A 87 -3.28 -1.97 -0.08
C LEU A 87 -4.51 -2.76 0.33
N ALA A 88 -5.62 -2.07 0.55
CA ALA A 88 -6.88 -2.70 0.88
C ALA A 88 -7.58 -3.19 -0.40
N TYR A 89 -7.97 -4.46 -0.43
CA TYR A 89 -8.75 -4.99 -1.57
C TYR A 89 -10.19 -5.33 -1.16
N GLY A 90 -10.52 -5.18 0.10
CA GLY A 90 -11.84 -5.43 0.65
C GLY A 90 -11.98 -4.79 2.02
N SER A 91 -12.70 -5.42 2.92
CA SER A 91 -12.89 -4.92 4.30
C SER A 91 -11.57 -4.95 5.05
N CYS A 92 -11.11 -3.79 5.47
CA CYS A 92 -9.78 -3.67 6.06
C CYS A 92 -9.78 -2.63 7.18
N CYS A 93 -9.24 -3.02 8.34
CA CYS A 93 -8.89 -2.10 9.41
C CYS A 93 -7.41 -2.32 9.67
N PHE A 94 -6.59 -1.29 9.43
CA PHE A 94 -5.14 -1.43 9.46
C PHE A 94 -4.65 -1.79 10.86
N ALA A 95 -3.97 -2.92 10.99
CA ALA A 95 -3.48 -3.42 12.26
C ALA A 95 -2.24 -4.28 12.07
N SER A 96 -1.47 -4.41 13.15
CA SER A 96 -0.38 -5.36 13.27
C SER A 96 -0.63 -6.26 14.46
N LYS A 97 0.27 -7.19 14.72
CA LYS A 97 0.21 -7.98 15.96
C LYS A 97 0.30 -7.11 17.22
N MET A 98 0.75 -5.88 17.06
CA MET A 98 0.85 -4.90 18.17
C MET A 98 -0.45 -4.12 18.37
N GLY A 99 -1.46 -4.34 17.55
CA GLY A 99 -2.73 -3.64 17.61
C GLY A 99 -2.98 -2.75 16.40
N GLN A 100 -3.95 -1.87 16.53
CA GLN A 100 -4.36 -0.98 15.44
C GLN A 100 -3.26 0.01 15.08
N LEU A 101 -3.08 0.23 13.80
CA LEU A 101 -2.12 1.18 13.25
C LEU A 101 -2.86 2.20 12.38
N ALA A 102 -2.21 3.34 12.13
CA ALA A 102 -2.67 4.32 11.16
C ALA A 102 -1.55 4.56 10.16
N GLY A 103 -1.87 4.57 8.88
CA GLY A 103 -0.90 4.80 7.82
C GLY A 103 -1.30 5.97 6.94
N ASN A 104 -0.31 6.59 6.32
CA ASN A 104 -0.51 7.76 5.46
C ASN A 104 -1.19 7.34 4.17
N HIS A 105 -2.40 7.82 3.94
CA HIS A 105 -3.12 7.57 2.69
C HIS A 105 -2.51 8.47 1.62
N PHE A 106 -1.66 7.88 0.77
CA PHE A 106 -0.89 8.65 -0.21
C PHE A 106 -1.17 8.29 -1.66
N LEU A 107 -1.83 7.15 -1.92
CA LEU A 107 -2.23 6.73 -3.25
C LEU A 107 -3.63 6.13 -3.20
N THR A 108 -4.37 6.28 -4.31
CA THR A 108 -5.65 5.62 -4.49
C THR A 108 -5.70 5.03 -5.89
N ILE A 109 -6.03 3.74 -5.98
CA ILE A 109 -6.21 3.08 -7.28
C ILE A 109 -7.49 3.63 -7.91
N THR A 110 -7.36 4.11 -9.14
CA THR A 110 -8.45 4.69 -9.92
C THR A 110 -8.86 3.85 -11.10
N GLU A 111 -7.98 2.97 -11.58
CA GLU A 111 -8.28 2.03 -12.67
C GLU A 111 -7.79 0.64 -12.30
N GLY A 112 -8.56 -0.39 -12.66
CA GLY A 112 -8.23 -1.78 -12.39
C GLY A 112 -8.85 -2.32 -11.11
N LYS A 113 -9.69 -1.57 -10.43
CA LYS A 113 -10.30 -1.99 -9.16
C LYS A 113 -11.03 -3.33 -9.25
N GLU A 114 -11.57 -3.66 -10.42
CA GLU A 114 -12.26 -4.94 -10.66
C GLU A 114 -11.35 -6.15 -10.48
N ASN A 115 -10.03 -5.95 -10.52
CA ASN A 115 -9.05 -7.01 -10.35
C ASN A 115 -8.45 -7.08 -8.94
N LEU A 116 -8.84 -6.18 -8.04
CA LEU A 116 -8.27 -6.15 -6.69
C LEU A 116 -8.58 -7.41 -5.90
N ARG A 117 -9.81 -7.90 -5.95
CA ARG A 117 -10.15 -9.13 -5.25
C ARG A 117 -9.36 -10.32 -5.78
N ALA A 118 -9.18 -10.41 -7.09
CA ALA A 118 -8.38 -11.48 -7.70
C ALA A 118 -6.92 -11.41 -7.22
N LEU A 119 -6.36 -10.22 -7.12
CA LEU A 119 -5.04 -10.00 -6.56
C LEU A 119 -4.96 -10.53 -5.12
N GLY A 120 -5.90 -10.12 -4.28
CA GLY A 120 -5.93 -10.51 -2.87
C GLY A 120 -6.05 -12.02 -2.69
N VAL A 121 -6.93 -12.65 -3.45
CA VAL A 121 -7.14 -14.11 -3.40
C VAL A 121 -5.86 -14.83 -3.86
N LYS A 122 -5.22 -14.36 -4.91
CA LYS A 122 -3.97 -14.95 -5.40
C LYS A 122 -2.86 -14.89 -4.35
N VAL A 123 -2.70 -13.74 -3.72
CA VAL A 123 -1.69 -13.57 -2.67
C VAL A 123 -2.01 -14.46 -1.47
N LEU A 124 -3.28 -14.56 -1.09
CA LEU A 124 -3.72 -15.39 0.04
C LEU A 124 -3.37 -16.86 -0.17
N TRP A 125 -3.60 -17.40 -1.36
CA TRP A 125 -3.45 -18.84 -1.61
C TRP A 125 -2.11 -19.22 -2.22
N GLU A 126 -1.46 -18.33 -2.97
CA GLU A 126 -0.20 -18.64 -3.64
C GLU A 126 1.03 -18.03 -2.97
N GLY A 127 0.84 -17.14 -2.00
CA GLY A 127 1.93 -16.52 -1.27
C GLY A 127 2.45 -15.25 -1.94
N ALA A 128 3.69 -14.89 -1.60
CA ALA A 128 4.30 -13.64 -2.02
C ALA A 128 4.29 -13.45 -3.54
N GLN A 129 3.90 -12.25 -3.97
CA GLN A 129 3.86 -11.87 -5.37
C GLN A 129 4.64 -10.58 -5.57
N GLU A 130 5.21 -10.40 -6.76
CA GLU A 130 5.92 -9.18 -7.09
C GLU A 130 4.95 -8.01 -7.26
N ILE A 131 5.36 -6.83 -6.79
CA ILE A 131 4.67 -5.58 -7.04
C ILE A 131 5.70 -4.55 -7.52
N VAL A 132 5.32 -3.78 -8.55
CA VAL A 132 6.17 -2.73 -9.11
C VAL A 132 5.37 -1.45 -9.21
N PHE A 133 5.93 -0.38 -8.65
CA PHE A 133 5.37 0.97 -8.76
C PHE A 133 6.22 1.75 -9.76
N GLU A 134 5.58 2.35 -10.75
CA GLU A 134 6.27 3.12 -11.79
C GLU A 134 5.50 4.39 -12.11
N ALA A 135 6.19 5.38 -12.65
CA ALA A 135 5.51 6.55 -13.21
C ALA A 135 4.67 6.11 -14.40
N ALA A 136 3.46 6.63 -14.47
CA ALA A 136 2.56 6.32 -15.59
C ALA A 136 2.67 7.37 -16.70
#